data_3f98bec6ca7617068c034f63ac32dce0
#
_entry.id   3f98bec6ca7617068c034f63ac32dce0
#
_cell.length_a   1.000
_cell.length_b   1.000
_cell.length_c   1.000
_cell.angle_alpha   90.00
_cell.angle_beta   90.00
_cell.angle_gamma   90.00
#
_symmetry.space_group_name_H-M   'P 1'
#
loop_
_entity.id
_entity.type
_entity.pdbx_description
1 polymer ?
#
loop_
_entity_poly.entity_id
_entity_poly.type
_entity_poly.pdbx_seq_one_letter_code
_entity_poly.pdbx_strand_id
1 'polypeptide(L)'
;NKKNKTYFFVVISFVCIAFIEGCHILDGRNITLFDPIIEYIKQYHIKDVVNIVAILSGISAILVGIASIRISNLGAVKEYFQQGDNKEYTTARHNLYKKFDENVPIDPNDADASNTVSFFHFWGLMVKKKYLPFWVFKSASGYAVIRLYEGLQEMIEIRRVDNPEYAEYFEWIYRKCRKVLKCSEATNPVQVE
;
A
#
# COMPACT_ATOMS: atom_id res chain seq x y z
N ASN A 1 -5.36 12.24 41.33
CA ASN A 1 -5.40 11.57 40.03
C ASN A 1 -5.15 10.06 40.07
N LYS A 2 -5.18 9.47 41.25
CA LYS A 2 -5.13 8.02 41.44
C LYS A 2 -6.39 7.32 40.87
N LYS A 3 -7.56 7.95 40.97
CA LYS A 3 -8.85 7.40 40.49
C LYS A 3 -8.85 7.12 38.94
N ASN A 4 -8.30 8.04 38.14
CA ASN A 4 -8.32 7.86 36.67
C ASN A 4 -7.42 6.70 36.18
N LYS A 5 -6.32 6.42 36.86
CA LYS A 5 -5.47 5.27 36.54
C LYS A 5 -6.16 3.93 36.84
N THR A 6 -6.90 3.87 37.93
CA THR A 6 -7.64 2.65 38.29
C THR A 6 -8.75 2.35 37.28
N TYR A 7 -9.47 3.36 36.75
CA TYR A 7 -10.48 3.20 35.72
C TYR A 7 -9.87 2.67 34.40
N PHE A 8 -8.72 3.21 34.00
CA PHE A 8 -8.03 2.77 32.79
C PHE A 8 -7.63 1.29 32.86
N PHE A 9 -7.11 0.84 34.00
CA PHE A 9 -6.76 -0.58 34.20
C PHE A 9 -7.99 -1.49 34.23
N VAL A 10 -9.08 -1.06 34.85
CA VAL A 10 -10.32 -1.85 34.93
C VAL A 10 -10.91 -2.02 33.51
N VAL A 11 -10.93 -0.97 32.69
CA VAL A 11 -11.49 -1.04 31.34
C VAL A 11 -10.63 -1.89 30.41
N ILE A 12 -9.29 -1.78 30.49
CA ILE A 12 -8.39 -2.65 29.72
C ILE A 12 -8.57 -4.11 30.14
N SER A 13 -8.66 -4.39 31.45
CA SER A 13 -8.93 -5.74 31.94
C SER A 13 -10.26 -6.27 31.42
N PHE A 14 -11.29 -5.42 31.33
CA PHE A 14 -12.60 -5.81 30.82
C PHE A 14 -12.58 -6.15 29.33
N VAL A 15 -11.88 -5.37 28.52
CA VAL A 15 -11.72 -5.63 27.08
C VAL A 15 -10.90 -6.91 26.86
N CYS A 16 -9.84 -7.11 27.64
CA CYS A 16 -9.04 -8.33 27.60
C CYS A 16 -9.85 -9.56 28.03
N ILE A 17 -10.66 -9.44 29.07
CA ILE A 17 -11.50 -10.53 29.56
C ILE A 17 -12.63 -10.84 28.56
N ALA A 18 -13.29 -9.83 27.99
CA ALA A 18 -14.31 -10.03 26.95
C ALA A 18 -13.74 -10.69 25.68
N PHE A 19 -12.47 -10.36 25.34
CA PHE A 19 -11.76 -11.00 24.23
C PHE A 19 -11.40 -12.46 24.54
N ILE A 20 -10.93 -12.73 25.76
CA ILE A 20 -10.60 -14.09 26.24
C ILE A 20 -11.86 -14.95 26.32
N GLU A 21 -12.98 -14.40 26.76
CA GLU A 21 -14.25 -15.14 26.80
C GLU A 21 -14.88 -15.31 25.44
N GLY A 22 -14.78 -14.33 24.52
CA GLY A 22 -15.14 -14.55 23.12
C GLY A 22 -14.39 -15.76 22.52
N CYS A 23 -13.13 -15.94 22.91
CA CYS A 23 -12.33 -17.13 22.55
C CYS A 23 -12.75 -18.40 23.32
N HIS A 24 -13.16 -18.29 24.59
CA HIS A 24 -13.55 -19.43 25.42
C HIS A 24 -15.01 -19.90 25.23
N ILE A 25 -15.92 -19.03 24.81
CA ILE A 25 -17.29 -19.43 24.39
C ILE A 25 -17.21 -20.38 23.19
N LEU A 26 -16.18 -20.23 22.34
CA LEU A 26 -15.90 -21.18 21.25
C LEU A 26 -15.37 -22.53 21.77
N ASP A 27 -14.85 -22.60 23.00
CA ASP A 27 -14.27 -23.83 23.59
C ASP A 27 -15.15 -24.51 24.66
N GLY A 28 -16.39 -24.00 24.89
CA GLY A 28 -17.44 -24.68 25.68
C GLY A 28 -17.21 -24.76 27.20
N ARG A 29 -16.36 -23.91 27.81
CA ARG A 29 -16.13 -23.87 29.26
C ARG A 29 -16.85 -22.70 29.94
N ASN A 30 -17.77 -23.00 30.84
CA ASN A 30 -18.40 -22.02 31.74
C ASN A 30 -17.41 -21.53 32.80
N ILE A 31 -16.95 -20.29 32.70
CA ILE A 31 -16.08 -19.66 33.68
C ILE A 31 -16.89 -18.61 34.45
N THR A 32 -17.13 -18.86 35.74
CA THR A 32 -17.84 -17.98 36.71
C THR A 32 -16.95 -16.86 37.26
N LEU A 33 -16.03 -16.31 36.43
CA LEU A 33 -15.14 -15.21 36.84
C LEU A 33 -15.81 -13.84 36.87
N PHE A 34 -17.06 -13.71 36.40
CA PHE A 34 -17.74 -12.43 36.20
C PHE A 34 -18.49 -11.91 37.44
N ASP A 35 -18.92 -12.73 38.38
CA ASP A 35 -19.77 -12.33 39.47
C ASP A 35 -19.15 -11.17 40.31
N PRO A 36 -17.86 -11.21 40.71
CA PRO A 36 -17.28 -10.11 41.45
C PRO A 36 -17.08 -8.83 40.64
N ILE A 37 -16.93 -8.97 39.32
CA ILE A 37 -16.75 -7.84 38.40
C ILE A 37 -18.09 -7.14 38.14
N ILE A 38 -19.18 -7.90 38.00
CA ILE A 38 -20.53 -7.38 37.84
C ILE A 38 -20.97 -6.63 39.08
N GLU A 39 -20.64 -7.12 40.26
CA GLU A 39 -20.94 -6.43 41.54
C GLU A 39 -20.14 -5.14 41.67
N TYR A 40 -18.88 -5.12 41.26
CA TYR A 40 -18.05 -3.92 41.26
C TYR A 40 -18.57 -2.85 40.28
N ILE A 41 -19.10 -3.27 39.11
CA ILE A 41 -19.71 -2.37 38.10
C ILE A 41 -21.04 -1.78 38.59
N LYS A 42 -21.85 -2.52 39.33
CA LYS A 42 -23.11 -2.04 39.91
C LYS A 42 -22.89 -0.88 40.90
N GLN A 43 -21.72 -0.78 41.51
CA GLN A 43 -21.34 0.25 42.44
C GLN A 43 -20.92 1.58 41.77
N TYR A 44 -20.61 1.56 40.46
CA TYR A 44 -20.28 2.75 39.69
C TYR A 44 -21.42 3.11 38.73
N HIS A 45 -21.57 4.41 38.43
CA HIS A 45 -22.59 4.89 37.48
C HIS A 45 -22.47 4.17 36.16
N ILE A 46 -23.36 3.26 35.87
CA ILE A 46 -23.38 2.39 34.65
C ILE A 46 -23.21 3.22 33.38
N LYS A 47 -23.76 4.45 33.36
CA LYS A 47 -23.61 5.37 32.19
C LYS A 47 -22.16 5.73 31.88
N ASP A 48 -21.34 5.94 32.90
CA ASP A 48 -19.93 6.34 32.70
C ASP A 48 -19.10 5.17 32.17
N VAL A 49 -19.38 3.97 32.64
CA VAL A 49 -18.73 2.74 32.16
C VAL A 49 -19.11 2.48 30.68
N VAL A 50 -20.38 2.61 30.33
CA VAL A 50 -20.86 2.43 28.93
C VAL A 50 -20.20 3.46 27.99
N ASN A 51 -20.11 4.71 28.42
CA ASN A 51 -19.46 5.75 27.62
C ASN A 51 -17.96 5.46 27.40
N ILE A 52 -17.25 5.02 28.45
CA ILE A 52 -15.82 4.65 28.32
C ILE A 52 -15.64 3.48 27.39
N VAL A 53 -16.46 2.43 27.48
CA VAL A 53 -16.41 1.28 26.59
C VAL A 53 -16.71 1.69 25.14
N ALA A 54 -17.69 2.56 24.92
CA ALA A 54 -18.02 3.07 23.60
C ALA A 54 -16.85 3.85 22.97
N ILE A 55 -16.19 4.72 23.73
CA ILE A 55 -15.02 5.48 23.28
C ILE A 55 -13.86 4.54 22.93
N LEU A 56 -13.56 3.56 23.77
CA LEU A 56 -12.47 2.61 23.54
C LEU A 56 -12.76 1.71 22.33
N SER A 57 -14.01 1.29 22.14
CA SER A 57 -14.44 0.53 20.96
C SER A 57 -14.26 1.35 19.68
N GLY A 58 -14.62 2.64 19.72
CA GLY A 58 -14.41 3.57 18.60
C GLY A 58 -12.93 3.74 18.27
N ILE A 59 -12.07 3.93 19.25
CA ILE A 59 -10.61 4.03 19.07
C ILE A 59 -10.06 2.72 18.47
N SER A 60 -10.47 1.58 19.00
CA SER A 60 -10.05 0.26 18.52
C SER A 60 -10.45 0.04 17.05
N ALA A 61 -11.67 0.42 16.67
CA ALA A 61 -12.15 0.32 15.30
C ALA A 61 -11.29 1.18 14.33
N ILE A 62 -10.90 2.39 14.75
CA ILE A 62 -10.02 3.26 13.99
C ILE A 62 -8.63 2.62 13.81
N LEU A 63 -8.05 2.08 14.88
CA LEU A 63 -6.75 1.42 14.85
C LEU A 63 -6.76 0.19 13.94
N VAL A 64 -7.80 -0.63 14.01
CA VAL A 64 -7.99 -1.79 13.12
C VAL A 64 -8.14 -1.33 11.67
N GLY A 65 -8.89 -0.26 11.42
CA GLY A 65 -9.02 0.33 10.08
C GLY A 65 -7.67 0.78 9.50
N ILE A 66 -6.85 1.48 10.29
CA ILE A 66 -5.50 1.90 9.88
C ILE A 66 -4.59 0.69 9.63
N ALA A 67 -4.63 -0.33 10.49
CA ALA A 67 -3.85 -1.56 10.31
C ALA A 67 -4.27 -2.31 9.03
N SER A 68 -5.56 -2.40 8.75
CA SER A 68 -6.10 -3.03 7.55
C SER A 68 -5.64 -2.33 6.27
N ILE A 69 -5.62 -0.99 6.24
CA ILE A 69 -5.09 -0.22 5.11
C ILE A 69 -3.60 -0.51 4.91
N ARG A 70 -2.81 -0.58 5.99
CA ARG A 70 -1.37 -0.89 5.90
C ARG A 70 -1.12 -2.29 5.37
N ILE A 71 -1.89 -3.28 5.81
CA ILE A 71 -1.78 -4.68 5.35
C ILE A 71 -2.16 -4.77 3.86
N SER A 72 -3.23 -4.10 3.44
CA SER A 72 -3.64 -4.04 2.04
C SER A 72 -2.55 -3.41 1.15
N ASN A 73 -1.94 -2.31 1.61
CA ASN A 73 -0.84 -1.68 0.89
C ASN A 73 0.39 -2.59 0.77
N LEU A 74 0.72 -3.36 1.81
CA LEU A 74 1.81 -4.34 1.76
C LEU A 74 1.51 -5.48 0.78
N GLY A 75 0.26 -5.92 0.70
CA GLY A 75 -0.20 -6.89 -0.30
C GLY A 75 0.04 -6.38 -1.73
N ALA A 76 -0.38 -5.15 -2.02
CA ALA A 76 -0.16 -4.53 -3.33
C ALA A 76 1.33 -4.34 -3.66
N VAL A 77 2.15 -3.96 -2.67
CA VAL A 77 3.61 -3.86 -2.84
C VAL A 77 4.23 -5.22 -3.16
N LYS A 78 3.86 -6.26 -2.42
CA LYS A 78 4.32 -7.63 -2.69
C LYS A 78 3.95 -8.05 -4.10
N GLU A 79 2.71 -7.86 -4.51
CA GLU A 79 2.20 -8.22 -5.83
C GLU A 79 2.96 -7.49 -6.95
N TYR A 80 3.20 -6.17 -6.78
CA TYR A 80 4.00 -5.38 -7.72
C TYR A 80 5.38 -5.99 -7.96
N PHE A 81 6.09 -6.34 -6.89
CA PHE A 81 7.42 -6.93 -7.02
C PHE A 81 7.36 -8.35 -7.58
N GLN A 82 6.42 -9.18 -7.15
CA GLN A 82 6.28 -10.54 -7.67
C GLN A 82 5.96 -10.56 -9.17
N GLN A 83 5.07 -9.68 -9.64
CA GLN A 83 4.78 -9.55 -11.07
C GLN A 83 5.99 -8.95 -11.81
N GLY A 84 6.64 -7.93 -11.24
CA GLY A 84 7.81 -7.32 -11.84
C GLY A 84 9.02 -8.25 -11.96
N ASP A 85 9.15 -9.22 -11.07
CA ASP A 85 10.21 -10.25 -11.08
C ASP A 85 9.83 -11.49 -11.91
N ASN A 86 8.60 -11.55 -12.44
CA ASN A 86 8.20 -12.63 -13.35
C ASN A 86 9.13 -12.64 -14.55
N LYS A 87 9.53 -13.86 -14.96
CA LYS A 87 10.46 -14.08 -16.07
C LYS A 87 10.01 -13.39 -17.37
N GLU A 88 8.72 -13.39 -17.66
CA GLU A 88 8.16 -12.73 -18.84
C GLU A 88 8.45 -11.23 -18.86
N TYR A 89 8.08 -10.51 -17.79
CA TYR A 89 8.32 -9.06 -17.69
C TYR A 89 9.79 -8.69 -17.57
N THR A 90 10.58 -9.54 -16.91
CA THR A 90 12.02 -9.33 -16.79
C THR A 90 12.70 -9.48 -18.14
N THR A 91 12.31 -10.50 -18.92
CA THR A 91 12.84 -10.73 -20.28
C THR A 91 12.40 -9.61 -21.23
N ALA A 92 11.12 -9.22 -21.20
CA ALA A 92 10.62 -8.11 -22.01
C ALA A 92 11.41 -6.81 -21.78
N ARG A 93 11.60 -6.42 -20.51
CA ARG A 93 12.41 -5.23 -20.17
C ARG A 93 13.87 -5.36 -20.61
N HIS A 94 14.47 -6.53 -20.46
CA HIS A 94 15.85 -6.76 -20.90
C HIS A 94 15.97 -6.60 -22.42
N ASN A 95 15.06 -7.17 -23.20
CA ASN A 95 15.01 -7.04 -24.64
C ASN A 95 14.84 -5.56 -25.07
N LEU A 96 13.97 -4.83 -24.39
CA LEU A 96 13.78 -3.41 -24.67
C LEU A 96 15.03 -2.59 -24.38
N TYR A 97 15.68 -2.80 -23.23
CA TYR A 97 16.94 -2.09 -22.90
C TYR A 97 18.02 -2.36 -23.95
N LYS A 98 18.14 -3.61 -24.42
CA LYS A 98 19.05 -3.96 -25.52
C LYS A 98 18.74 -3.18 -26.80
N LYS A 99 17.46 -3.12 -27.21
CA LYS A 99 17.02 -2.34 -28.36
C LYS A 99 17.34 -0.84 -28.21
N PHE A 100 17.11 -0.28 -26.99
CA PHE A 100 17.43 1.12 -26.71
C PHE A 100 18.94 1.40 -26.81
N ASP A 101 19.78 0.52 -26.27
CA ASP A 101 21.24 0.67 -26.29
C ASP A 101 21.81 0.52 -27.73
N GLU A 102 21.14 -0.28 -28.57
CA GLU A 102 21.47 -0.48 -30.00
C GLU A 102 20.79 0.56 -30.89
N ASN A 103 20.01 1.50 -30.37
CA ASN A 103 19.21 2.49 -31.12
C ASN A 103 18.28 1.84 -32.15
N VAL A 104 17.75 0.66 -31.87
CA VAL A 104 16.78 -0.04 -32.74
C VAL A 104 15.40 0.55 -32.54
N PRO A 105 14.72 1.04 -33.58
CA PRO A 105 13.34 1.53 -33.46
C PRO A 105 12.39 0.45 -32.92
N ILE A 106 11.47 0.84 -32.05
CA ILE A 106 10.49 -0.07 -31.48
C ILE A 106 9.24 -0.12 -32.39
N ASP A 107 8.94 -1.31 -32.90
CA ASP A 107 7.73 -1.53 -33.69
C ASP A 107 6.48 -1.25 -32.83
N PRO A 108 5.46 -0.53 -33.33
CA PRO A 108 4.21 -0.29 -32.62
C PRO A 108 3.50 -1.58 -32.15
N ASN A 109 3.73 -2.71 -32.81
CA ASN A 109 3.16 -4.00 -32.46
C ASN A 109 4.12 -4.91 -31.68
N ASP A 110 5.26 -4.38 -31.23
CA ASP A 110 6.19 -5.13 -30.39
C ASP A 110 5.54 -5.65 -29.12
N ALA A 111 5.60 -6.97 -28.90
CA ALA A 111 4.95 -7.63 -27.77
C ALA A 111 5.60 -7.25 -26.43
N ASP A 112 6.94 -7.15 -26.39
CA ASP A 112 7.68 -6.79 -25.18
C ASP A 112 7.36 -5.35 -24.76
N ALA A 113 7.25 -4.44 -25.76
CA ALA A 113 6.85 -3.06 -25.52
C ALA A 113 5.40 -2.96 -25.03
N SER A 114 4.47 -3.67 -25.68
CA SER A 114 3.06 -3.69 -25.30
C SER A 114 2.85 -4.23 -23.88
N ASN A 115 3.54 -5.33 -23.53
CA ASN A 115 3.50 -5.92 -22.18
C ASN A 115 4.06 -4.95 -21.14
N THR A 116 5.17 -4.28 -21.43
CA THR A 116 5.80 -3.30 -20.53
C THR A 116 4.91 -2.07 -20.34
N VAL A 117 4.30 -1.54 -21.39
CA VAL A 117 3.37 -0.42 -21.31
C VAL A 117 2.14 -0.80 -20.47
N SER A 118 1.56 -1.98 -20.71
CA SER A 118 0.40 -2.48 -19.97
C SER A 118 0.71 -2.64 -18.48
N PHE A 119 1.87 -3.19 -18.14
CA PHE A 119 2.33 -3.34 -16.77
C PHE A 119 2.41 -1.99 -16.05
N PHE A 120 3.13 -1.03 -16.60
CA PHE A 120 3.28 0.28 -15.94
C PHE A 120 2.01 1.14 -16.03
N HIS A 121 1.16 0.95 -17.03
CA HIS A 121 -0.17 1.57 -17.08
C HIS A 121 -1.02 1.09 -15.90
N PHE A 122 -1.13 -0.22 -15.70
CA PHE A 122 -1.87 -0.80 -14.58
C PHE A 122 -1.33 -0.32 -13.23
N TRP A 123 -0.03 -0.41 -12.99
CA TRP A 123 0.56 0.00 -11.72
C TRP A 123 0.55 1.52 -11.52
N GLY A 124 0.63 2.30 -12.58
CA GLY A 124 0.41 3.74 -12.55
C GLY A 124 -1.01 4.10 -12.08
N LEU A 125 -2.02 3.38 -12.58
CA LEU A 125 -3.40 3.49 -12.12
C LEU A 125 -3.51 3.14 -10.62
N MET A 126 -2.89 2.03 -10.17
CA MET A 126 -2.88 1.62 -8.75
C MET A 126 -2.28 2.69 -7.84
N VAL A 127 -1.22 3.35 -8.27
CA VAL A 127 -0.63 4.47 -7.54
C VAL A 127 -1.56 5.69 -7.55
N LYS A 128 -2.17 6.03 -8.70
CA LYS A 128 -3.11 7.17 -8.82
C LYS A 128 -4.33 6.98 -7.92
N LYS A 129 -4.82 5.75 -7.81
CA LYS A 129 -5.95 5.36 -6.93
C LYS A 129 -5.55 5.10 -5.48
N LYS A 130 -4.26 5.25 -5.12
CA LYS A 130 -3.69 5.02 -3.77
C LYS A 130 -3.78 3.57 -3.26
N TYR A 131 -3.95 2.59 -4.13
CA TYR A 131 -3.84 1.17 -3.80
C TYR A 131 -2.39 0.72 -3.67
N LEU A 132 -1.48 1.28 -4.49
CA LEU A 132 -0.04 1.10 -4.35
C LEU A 132 0.60 2.41 -3.87
N PRO A 133 1.39 2.41 -2.79
CA PRO A 133 2.04 3.62 -2.31
C PRO A 133 3.15 4.08 -3.26
N PHE A 134 3.20 5.36 -3.56
CA PHE A 134 4.17 5.94 -4.51
C PHE A 134 5.63 5.77 -4.10
N TRP A 135 5.93 5.57 -2.80
CA TRP A 135 7.33 5.39 -2.36
C TRP A 135 8.05 4.23 -3.06
N VAL A 136 7.31 3.23 -3.55
CA VAL A 136 7.84 2.10 -4.36
C VAL A 136 8.64 2.61 -5.57
N PHE A 137 8.27 3.76 -6.13
CA PHE A 137 8.89 4.39 -7.29
C PHE A 137 9.90 5.50 -6.95
N LYS A 138 10.30 5.64 -5.68
CA LYS A 138 11.32 6.62 -5.27
C LYS A 138 12.76 6.11 -5.38
N SER A 139 12.98 4.94 -5.98
CA SER A 139 14.26 4.26 -6.09
C SER A 139 14.47 3.70 -7.50
N ALA A 140 15.17 2.60 -7.62
CA ALA A 140 15.46 1.91 -8.89
C ALA A 140 14.22 1.70 -9.79
N SER A 141 13.06 1.37 -9.20
CA SER A 141 11.81 1.22 -9.96
C SER A 141 11.40 2.51 -10.67
N GLY A 142 11.63 3.67 -10.08
CA GLY A 142 11.31 4.96 -10.70
C GLY A 142 12.24 5.30 -11.85
N TYR A 143 13.53 5.00 -11.73
CA TYR A 143 14.48 5.16 -12.85
C TYR A 143 14.14 4.22 -14.02
N ALA A 144 13.72 2.99 -13.73
CA ALA A 144 13.24 2.06 -14.75
C ALA A 144 12.01 2.61 -15.48
N VAL A 145 11.04 3.18 -14.74
CA VAL A 145 9.86 3.85 -15.33
C VAL A 145 10.28 4.97 -16.28
N ILE A 146 11.22 5.81 -15.87
CA ILE A 146 11.69 6.93 -16.68
C ILE A 146 12.34 6.41 -17.97
N ARG A 147 13.32 5.52 -17.87
CA ARG A 147 14.07 4.99 -19.03
C ARG A 147 13.15 4.26 -20.00
N LEU A 148 12.23 3.45 -19.49
CA LEU A 148 11.29 2.69 -20.33
C LEU A 148 10.29 3.61 -21.03
N TYR A 149 9.75 4.62 -20.33
CA TYR A 149 8.82 5.54 -20.96
C TYR A 149 9.51 6.37 -22.06
N GLU A 150 10.68 6.91 -21.79
CA GLU A 150 11.46 7.70 -22.76
C GLU A 150 11.86 6.87 -23.99
N GLY A 151 12.25 5.60 -23.80
CA GLY A 151 12.57 4.70 -24.93
C GLY A 151 11.35 4.20 -25.71
N LEU A 152 10.15 4.25 -25.12
CA LEU A 152 8.91 3.81 -25.77
C LEU A 152 8.04 4.98 -26.27
N GLN A 153 8.49 6.22 -26.12
CA GLN A 153 7.67 7.41 -26.39
C GLN A 153 7.13 7.44 -27.81
N GLU A 154 7.99 7.20 -28.81
CA GLU A 154 7.60 7.21 -30.22
C GLU A 154 6.50 6.17 -30.51
N MET A 155 6.67 4.94 -30.04
CA MET A 155 5.68 3.87 -30.17
C MET A 155 4.35 4.25 -29.49
N ILE A 156 4.40 4.85 -28.30
CA ILE A 156 3.22 5.30 -27.57
C ILE A 156 2.47 6.38 -28.36
N GLU A 157 3.19 7.34 -28.96
CA GLU A 157 2.60 8.41 -29.76
C GLU A 157 1.91 7.86 -31.02
N ILE A 158 2.52 6.89 -31.70
CA ILE A 158 1.90 6.22 -32.85
C ILE A 158 0.59 5.52 -32.44
N ARG A 159 0.60 4.77 -31.34
CA ARG A 159 -0.60 4.07 -30.86
C ARG A 159 -1.69 5.00 -30.36
N ARG A 160 -1.37 6.19 -29.93
CA ARG A 160 -2.33 7.22 -29.50
C ARG A 160 -3.15 7.82 -30.64
N VAL A 161 -2.72 7.66 -31.87
CA VAL A 161 -3.52 8.06 -33.05
C VAL A 161 -4.86 7.31 -33.06
N ASP A 162 -4.83 6.01 -32.77
CA ASP A 162 -6.02 5.17 -32.74
C ASP A 162 -6.67 5.08 -31.34
N ASN A 163 -5.87 5.22 -30.28
CA ASN A 163 -6.33 5.15 -28.89
C ASN A 163 -5.70 6.28 -28.06
N PRO A 164 -6.34 7.45 -27.95
CA PRO A 164 -5.78 8.61 -27.24
C PRO A 164 -5.43 8.36 -25.75
N GLU A 165 -6.10 7.39 -25.10
CA GLU A 165 -5.86 7.06 -23.69
C GLU A 165 -4.73 6.02 -23.51
N TYR A 166 -4.13 5.55 -24.61
CA TYR A 166 -3.06 4.55 -24.54
C TYR A 166 -1.91 5.05 -23.66
N ALA A 167 -1.49 4.23 -22.72
CA ALA A 167 -0.42 4.52 -21.76
C ALA A 167 -0.64 5.75 -20.84
N GLU A 168 -1.89 6.26 -20.66
CA GLU A 168 -2.18 7.45 -19.84
C GLU A 168 -1.57 7.35 -18.44
N TYR A 169 -1.77 6.23 -17.74
CA TYR A 169 -1.28 6.06 -16.37
C TYR A 169 0.21 5.73 -16.32
N PHE A 170 0.79 5.18 -17.38
CA PHE A 170 2.23 5.03 -17.51
C PHE A 170 2.88 6.42 -17.68
N GLU A 171 2.33 7.29 -18.51
CA GLU A 171 2.79 8.67 -18.63
C GLU A 171 2.65 9.45 -17.31
N TRP A 172 1.52 9.27 -16.63
CA TRP A 172 1.29 9.93 -15.34
C TRP A 172 2.34 9.53 -14.30
N ILE A 173 2.66 8.23 -14.15
CA ILE A 173 3.68 7.76 -13.20
C ILE A 173 5.09 8.22 -13.63
N TYR A 174 5.39 8.20 -14.93
CA TYR A 174 6.63 8.74 -15.50
C TYR A 174 6.84 10.21 -15.10
N ARG A 175 5.88 11.07 -15.36
CA ARG A 175 5.96 12.50 -15.01
C ARG A 175 6.18 12.70 -13.51
N LYS A 176 5.56 11.89 -12.69
CA LYS A 176 5.71 11.94 -11.24
C LYS A 176 7.08 11.47 -10.77
N CYS A 177 7.60 10.37 -11.33
CA CYS A 177 8.95 9.88 -11.07
C CYS A 177 10.01 10.90 -11.49
N ARG A 178 9.91 11.45 -12.69
CA ARG A 178 10.83 12.46 -13.22
C ARG A 178 10.89 13.70 -12.34
N LYS A 179 9.75 14.16 -11.84
CA LYS A 179 9.70 15.31 -10.91
C LYS A 179 10.44 15.02 -9.60
N VAL A 180 10.21 13.87 -9.00
CA VAL A 180 10.75 13.53 -7.67
C VAL A 180 12.23 13.17 -7.73
N LEU A 181 12.65 12.39 -8.72
CA LEU A 181 14.04 11.92 -8.84
C LEU A 181 14.98 13.03 -9.33
N LYS A 182 14.56 13.88 -10.28
CA LYS A 182 15.36 15.06 -10.67
C LYS A 182 15.56 16.05 -9.52
N CYS A 183 14.56 16.22 -8.65
CA CYS A 183 14.74 17.04 -7.45
C CYS A 183 15.74 16.40 -6.46
N SER A 184 15.82 15.08 -6.41
CA SER A 184 16.77 14.35 -5.55
C SER A 184 18.22 14.50 -6.04
N GLU A 185 18.44 14.43 -7.37
CA GLU A 185 19.77 14.63 -7.98
C GLU A 185 20.29 16.06 -7.78
N ALA A 186 19.40 17.06 -7.86
CA ALA A 186 19.75 18.46 -7.61
C ALA A 186 20.12 18.74 -6.14
N THR A 187 19.64 17.92 -5.20
CA THR A 187 19.89 18.09 -3.76
C THR A 187 21.10 17.29 -3.26
N ASN A 188 21.52 16.26 -3.98
CA ASN A 188 22.73 15.48 -3.72
C ASN A 188 23.55 15.35 -5.01
N PRO A 189 24.37 16.34 -5.38
CA PRO A 189 25.35 16.14 -6.44
C PRO A 189 26.34 15.08 -5.94
N VAL A 190 26.24 13.87 -6.51
CA VAL A 190 27.25 12.82 -6.32
C VAL A 190 28.56 13.41 -6.82
N GLN A 191 29.49 13.69 -5.91
CA GLN A 191 30.88 13.96 -6.28
C GLN A 191 31.42 12.66 -6.87
N VAL A 192 31.53 12.63 -8.18
CA VAL A 192 32.27 11.59 -8.89
C VAL A 192 33.73 12.01 -8.76
N GLU A 193 34.47 11.35 -7.85
CA GLU A 193 35.93 11.34 -7.84
C GLU A 193 36.44 10.34 -8.91
#